data_9b294faf10511f58275f1bb8a425698a
#
_entry.id   9b294faf10511f58275f1bb8a425698a
#
_cell.length_a   1.000
_cell.length_b   1.000
_cell.length_c   1.000
_cell.angle_alpha   90.00
_cell.angle_beta   90.00
_cell.angle_gamma   90.00
#
_symmetry.space_group_name_H-M   'P 1'
#
loop_
_entity.id
_entity.type
_entity.pdbx_description
1 polymer ?
#
loop_
_entity_poly.entity_id
_entity_poly.type
_entity_poly.pdbx_seq_one_letter_code
_entity_poly.pdbx_strand_id
1 'polypeptide(L)'
;EALLKISQVLQAEPQIDTMLNKVLRLFVEAVRCDSGAVYLYQSKDNSWQKNAAYGRQDQVDAVAAQLGNIENQQPNRHALCQAFAIRGRDGHILGYVILEHKGDHEHTSQNFLIFSERLTGMLAIPIETRQLIESQKALLEAFILVLADAIDTKSAHTGGHCRRVPKLAMMIVDHLSAETQGQYADFHCNADDREAFRLAAWLHDCGKITTPEHIIDKATKLETLYNRIHEIRTRFEVLYRDAEIACLKAQLTGTEQACAEAQRDAQYAQLQDDFAFIAKCNIGGEFLSDETILRLEQIGQRTWLRHFDNRLGLSLLEQSLYHHPAPPLPVQERLLADQPEHIVAWDENYNPHVEREDPLNMHGFDMQLPHYQRNIGEIYNLSIRRGTLTSEDRFAINNHIVQTLIMLTKLPWPKHLQRIPDLATNHHERMDGQGYPRRLQAAQMSVEERVLALADVFEALTAADRPYKSAKTISESLMIMAKMCQENHLDRTLFIYFVQSRLWLDYAQQFIPPHQIDEVDIDAVVRTAKANHA
;
A
#
# COMPACT_ATOMS: atom_id res chain seq x y z
N GLU A 1 -34.73 -41.30 4.86
CA GLU A 1 -35.22 -39.93 4.66
C GLU A 1 -34.34 -38.91 5.42
N ALA A 2 -34.08 -39.10 6.73
CA ALA A 2 -33.25 -38.19 7.53
C ALA A 2 -31.83 -38.05 7.01
N LEU A 3 -31.15 -39.14 6.63
CA LEU A 3 -29.82 -39.14 6.03
C LEU A 3 -29.75 -38.30 4.75
N LEU A 4 -30.76 -38.36 3.90
CA LEU A 4 -30.82 -37.58 2.65
C LEU A 4 -30.95 -36.07 2.95
N LYS A 5 -31.84 -35.69 3.90
CA LYS A 5 -32.00 -34.30 4.32
C LYS A 5 -30.71 -33.73 4.95
N ILE A 6 -30.05 -34.51 5.81
CA ILE A 6 -28.76 -34.13 6.40
C ILE A 6 -27.72 -33.94 5.33
N SER A 7 -27.60 -34.87 4.37
CA SER A 7 -26.66 -34.74 3.26
C SER A 7 -26.90 -33.48 2.41
N GLN A 8 -28.17 -33.13 2.14
CA GLN A 8 -28.53 -31.90 1.45
C GLN A 8 -28.12 -30.63 2.21
N VAL A 9 -28.35 -30.59 3.52
CA VAL A 9 -27.94 -29.46 4.38
C VAL A 9 -26.42 -29.33 4.41
N LEU A 10 -25.69 -30.47 4.53
CA LEU A 10 -24.22 -30.47 4.53
C LEU A 10 -23.60 -29.92 3.24
N GLN A 11 -24.29 -30.06 2.10
CA GLN A 11 -23.84 -29.54 0.80
C GLN A 11 -24.26 -28.10 0.53
N ALA A 12 -25.49 -27.71 0.97
CA ALA A 12 -26.11 -26.45 0.59
C ALA A 12 -25.74 -25.29 1.52
N GLU A 13 -25.41 -25.56 2.79
CA GLU A 13 -25.21 -24.50 3.77
C GLU A 13 -23.74 -24.09 3.88
N PRO A 14 -23.39 -22.84 3.53
CA PRO A 14 -21.99 -22.39 3.51
C PRO A 14 -21.43 -22.11 4.92
N GLN A 15 -22.26 -21.62 5.85
CA GLN A 15 -21.82 -21.25 7.20
C GLN A 15 -21.86 -22.46 8.14
N ILE A 16 -20.74 -22.70 8.86
CA ILE A 16 -20.58 -23.88 9.73
C ILE A 16 -21.61 -23.93 10.86
N ASP A 17 -21.86 -22.82 11.55
CA ASP A 17 -22.79 -22.79 12.68
C ASP A 17 -24.23 -22.97 12.22
N THR A 18 -24.64 -22.36 11.13
CA THR A 18 -25.96 -22.54 10.53
C THR A 18 -26.16 -23.98 10.06
N MET A 19 -25.15 -24.56 9.43
CA MET A 19 -25.15 -25.96 9.00
C MET A 19 -25.32 -26.90 10.22
N LEU A 20 -24.49 -26.71 11.24
CA LEU A 20 -24.50 -27.55 12.43
C LEU A 20 -25.84 -27.46 13.18
N ASN A 21 -26.44 -26.28 13.30
CA ASN A 21 -27.75 -26.11 13.92
C ASN A 21 -28.87 -26.84 13.15
N LYS A 22 -28.88 -26.70 11.81
CA LYS A 22 -29.85 -27.40 10.96
C LYS A 22 -29.68 -28.92 11.02
N VAL A 23 -28.43 -29.40 10.94
CA VAL A 23 -28.12 -30.83 11.01
C VAL A 23 -28.41 -31.40 12.38
N LEU A 24 -28.05 -30.71 13.46
CA LEU A 24 -28.32 -31.16 14.83
C LEU A 24 -29.81 -31.36 15.06
N ARG A 25 -30.64 -30.42 14.58
CA ARG A 25 -32.10 -30.55 14.69
C ARG A 25 -32.61 -31.81 13.98
N LEU A 26 -32.21 -32.03 12.73
CA LEU A 26 -32.56 -33.22 11.95
C LEU A 26 -32.04 -34.50 12.64
N PHE A 27 -30.86 -34.43 13.26
CA PHE A 27 -30.25 -35.53 13.96
C PHE A 27 -31.05 -35.91 15.20
N VAL A 28 -31.35 -34.93 16.10
CA VAL A 28 -32.12 -35.14 17.32
C VAL A 28 -33.51 -35.71 16.99
N GLU A 29 -34.18 -35.17 15.97
CA GLU A 29 -35.48 -35.68 15.49
C GLU A 29 -35.37 -37.13 14.96
N ALA A 30 -34.31 -37.43 14.19
CA ALA A 30 -34.13 -38.78 13.61
C ALA A 30 -33.86 -39.86 14.64
N VAL A 31 -33.12 -39.54 15.70
CA VAL A 31 -32.80 -40.47 16.80
C VAL A 31 -33.77 -40.39 17.98
N ARG A 32 -34.81 -39.52 17.89
CA ARG A 32 -35.83 -39.32 18.93
C ARG A 32 -35.27 -38.93 20.30
N CYS A 33 -34.23 -38.10 20.29
CA CYS A 33 -33.68 -37.47 21.50
C CYS A 33 -34.45 -36.20 21.87
N ASP A 34 -34.31 -35.74 23.13
CA ASP A 34 -34.99 -34.53 23.63
C ASP A 34 -34.15 -33.29 23.40
N SER A 35 -32.84 -33.43 23.51
CA SER A 35 -31.91 -32.35 23.34
C SER A 35 -30.55 -32.83 22.80
N GLY A 36 -29.75 -31.90 22.36
CA GLY A 36 -28.38 -32.18 21.93
C GLY A 36 -27.59 -30.90 21.67
N ALA A 37 -26.27 -31.06 21.58
CA ALA A 37 -25.37 -30.00 21.18
C ALA A 37 -24.19 -30.55 20.35
N VAL A 38 -23.58 -29.66 19.57
CA VAL A 38 -22.31 -29.91 18.88
C VAL A 38 -21.25 -28.98 19.47
N TYR A 39 -20.18 -29.57 19.94
CA TYR A 39 -18.99 -28.88 20.42
C TYR A 39 -17.83 -29.13 19.45
N LEU A 40 -17.19 -28.07 18.99
CA LEU A 40 -15.98 -28.15 18.18
C LEU A 40 -14.75 -27.73 18.99
N TYR A 41 -13.64 -28.35 18.72
CA TYR A 41 -12.38 -28.02 19.34
C TYR A 41 -11.76 -26.77 18.71
N GLN A 42 -11.37 -25.82 19.57
CA GLN A 42 -10.65 -24.62 19.19
C GLN A 42 -9.18 -24.76 19.60
N SER A 43 -8.31 -24.96 18.62
CA SER A 43 -6.87 -25.13 18.85
C SER A 43 -6.19 -23.86 19.41
N LYS A 44 -6.73 -22.67 19.16
CA LYS A 44 -6.18 -21.41 19.67
C LYS A 44 -6.26 -21.30 21.18
N ASP A 45 -7.38 -21.72 21.74
CA ASP A 45 -7.68 -21.54 23.17
C ASP A 45 -7.64 -22.86 23.94
N ASN A 46 -7.30 -23.95 23.26
CA ASN A 46 -7.31 -25.31 23.81
C ASN A 46 -8.64 -25.62 24.52
N SER A 47 -9.77 -25.25 23.92
CA SER A 47 -11.10 -25.30 24.52
C SER A 47 -12.15 -25.89 23.58
N TRP A 48 -13.25 -26.36 24.18
CA TRP A 48 -14.43 -26.82 23.46
C TRP A 48 -15.44 -25.68 23.33
N GLN A 49 -15.78 -25.31 22.10
CA GLN A 49 -16.79 -24.29 21.82
C GLN A 49 -18.10 -24.94 21.40
N LYS A 50 -19.21 -24.48 21.97
CA LYS A 50 -20.56 -24.89 21.57
C LYS A 50 -20.95 -24.17 20.29
N ASN A 51 -21.06 -24.89 19.17
CA ASN A 51 -21.39 -24.34 17.85
C ASN A 51 -22.87 -24.58 17.45
N ALA A 52 -23.52 -25.59 18.05
CA ALA A 52 -24.94 -25.81 17.83
C ALA A 52 -25.61 -26.35 19.09
N ALA A 53 -26.90 -26.03 19.29
CA ALA A 53 -27.69 -26.46 20.42
C ALA A 53 -29.15 -26.66 20.02
N TYR A 54 -29.78 -27.70 20.58
CA TYR A 54 -31.22 -27.99 20.44
C TYR A 54 -31.80 -28.56 21.73
N GLY A 55 -32.99 -28.08 22.16
CA GLY A 55 -33.62 -28.49 23.38
C GLY A 55 -33.01 -27.93 24.67
N ARG A 56 -33.25 -28.59 25.82
CA ARG A 56 -32.68 -28.19 27.11
C ARG A 56 -31.18 -28.52 27.14
N GLN A 57 -30.38 -27.66 27.76
CA GLN A 57 -28.94 -27.79 27.71
C GLN A 57 -28.28 -28.19 29.04
N ASP A 58 -29.01 -28.21 30.17
CA ASP A 58 -28.42 -28.40 31.50
C ASP A 58 -27.59 -29.69 31.63
N GLN A 59 -28.13 -30.81 31.15
CA GLN A 59 -27.45 -32.10 31.18
C GLN A 59 -26.36 -32.22 30.11
N VAL A 60 -26.62 -31.65 28.94
CA VAL A 60 -25.67 -31.63 27.81
C VAL A 60 -24.41 -30.83 28.18
N ASP A 61 -24.59 -29.67 28.81
CA ASP A 61 -23.47 -28.83 29.26
C ASP A 61 -22.68 -29.46 30.40
N ALA A 62 -23.37 -30.20 31.32
CA ALA A 62 -22.72 -30.96 32.39
C ALA A 62 -21.78 -32.05 31.85
N VAL A 63 -22.19 -32.73 30.76
CA VAL A 63 -21.35 -33.73 30.08
C VAL A 63 -20.21 -33.04 29.30
N ALA A 64 -20.49 -31.92 28.62
CA ALA A 64 -19.48 -31.16 27.90
C ALA A 64 -18.39 -30.64 28.83
N ALA A 65 -18.71 -30.22 30.05
CA ALA A 65 -17.74 -29.77 31.05
C ALA A 65 -16.76 -30.88 31.48
N GLN A 66 -17.10 -32.13 31.23
CA GLN A 66 -16.26 -33.29 31.54
C GLN A 66 -15.41 -33.75 30.33
N LEU A 67 -15.61 -33.14 29.15
CA LEU A 67 -14.77 -33.37 27.99
C LEU A 67 -13.38 -32.72 28.30
N GLY A 68 -12.51 -33.50 28.94
CA GLY A 68 -11.15 -33.04 29.30
C GLY A 68 -10.23 -32.94 28.09
N ASN A 69 -8.93 -32.68 28.35
CA ASN A 69 -7.91 -32.59 27.35
C ASN A 69 -7.86 -33.81 26.43
N ILE A 70 -7.75 -33.58 25.14
CA ILE A 70 -8.11 -34.34 23.95
C ILE A 70 -7.55 -35.78 23.85
N GLU A 71 -6.45 -36.10 24.53
CA GLU A 71 -5.61 -37.19 24.03
C GLU A 71 -6.08 -38.63 24.36
N ASN A 72 -6.97 -38.90 25.33
CA ASN A 72 -7.25 -40.29 25.70
C ASN A 72 -8.57 -40.59 26.42
N GLN A 73 -9.70 -39.94 26.17
CA GLN A 73 -10.94 -40.32 26.85
C GLN A 73 -12.00 -40.93 25.95
N GLN A 74 -12.42 -42.17 26.30
CA GLN A 74 -13.69 -42.69 25.84
C GLN A 74 -14.81 -41.81 26.44
N PRO A 75 -15.87 -41.50 25.65
CA PRO A 75 -16.96 -40.65 26.09
C PRO A 75 -17.59 -41.22 27.39
N ASN A 76 -17.65 -40.41 28.43
CA ASN A 76 -18.32 -40.76 29.67
C ASN A 76 -19.79 -41.03 29.35
N ARG A 77 -20.23 -42.26 29.63
CA ARG A 77 -21.64 -42.66 29.51
C ARG A 77 -22.39 -42.22 30.77
N HIS A 78 -22.96 -41.01 30.71
CA HIS A 78 -23.99 -40.64 31.70
C HIS A 78 -25.29 -41.40 31.37
N ALA A 79 -26.06 -41.74 32.38
CA ALA A 79 -27.29 -42.55 32.19
C ALA A 79 -28.31 -41.95 31.22
N LEU A 80 -28.27 -40.60 31.02
CA LEU A 80 -29.21 -39.86 30.19
C LEU A 80 -28.55 -39.14 28.99
N CYS A 81 -27.22 -39.00 28.95
CA CYS A 81 -26.51 -38.31 27.88
C CYS A 81 -25.38 -39.16 27.30
N GLN A 82 -25.24 -39.12 25.97
CA GLN A 82 -24.16 -39.82 25.25
C GLN A 82 -23.43 -38.86 24.34
N ALA A 83 -22.09 -38.92 24.38
CA ALA A 83 -21.22 -38.13 23.53
C ALA A 83 -20.60 -39.00 22.40
N PHE A 84 -20.70 -38.55 21.17
CA PHE A 84 -20.17 -39.18 19.96
C PHE A 84 -19.07 -38.30 19.37
N ALA A 85 -17.86 -38.87 19.23
CA ALA A 85 -16.73 -38.12 18.70
C ALA A 85 -16.84 -37.94 17.18
N ILE A 86 -16.65 -36.70 16.72
CA ILE A 86 -16.45 -36.35 15.32
C ILE A 86 -14.97 -36.50 15.05
N ARG A 87 -14.57 -37.50 14.26
CA ARG A 87 -13.15 -37.81 13.96
C ARG A 87 -12.78 -37.39 12.55
N GLY A 88 -11.70 -36.61 12.43
CA GLY A 88 -11.09 -36.28 11.15
C GLY A 88 -10.46 -37.46 10.45
N ARG A 89 -9.94 -37.25 9.24
CA ARG A 89 -9.35 -38.30 8.37
C ARG A 89 -8.13 -39.00 8.98
N ASP A 90 -7.34 -38.28 9.75
CA ASP A 90 -6.15 -38.75 10.47
C ASP A 90 -6.47 -39.31 11.86
N GLY A 91 -7.78 -39.41 12.23
CA GLY A 91 -8.26 -39.95 13.49
C GLY A 91 -8.29 -38.98 14.65
N HIS A 92 -7.83 -37.74 14.50
CA HIS A 92 -7.94 -36.73 15.55
C HIS A 92 -9.41 -36.33 15.78
N ILE A 93 -9.73 -35.85 16.99
CA ILE A 93 -11.09 -35.46 17.36
C ILE A 93 -11.30 -33.99 16.99
N LEU A 94 -12.23 -33.74 16.04
CA LEU A 94 -12.65 -32.39 15.63
C LEU A 94 -13.69 -31.80 16.58
N GLY A 95 -14.49 -32.67 17.22
CA GLY A 95 -15.60 -32.26 18.06
C GLY A 95 -16.36 -33.41 18.64
N TYR A 96 -17.45 -33.09 19.31
CA TYR A 96 -18.41 -34.05 19.86
C TYR A 96 -19.85 -33.63 19.53
N VAL A 97 -20.67 -34.64 19.21
CA VAL A 97 -22.14 -34.53 19.26
C VAL A 97 -22.59 -35.13 20.58
N ILE A 98 -23.23 -34.37 21.43
CA ILE A 98 -23.79 -34.81 22.69
C ILE A 98 -25.32 -34.88 22.56
N LEU A 99 -25.92 -36.00 22.88
CA LEU A 99 -27.36 -36.24 22.78
C LEU A 99 -27.92 -36.63 24.15
N GLU A 100 -29.07 -36.05 24.52
CA GLU A 100 -29.81 -36.37 25.75
C GLU A 100 -31.11 -37.07 25.40
N HIS A 101 -31.42 -38.14 26.15
CA HIS A 101 -32.63 -38.94 25.97
C HIS A 101 -33.36 -39.21 27.30
N LYS A 102 -34.65 -39.52 27.28
CA LYS A 102 -35.53 -39.70 28.44
C LYS A 102 -35.42 -41.05 29.17
N GLY A 103 -34.30 -41.74 29.10
CA GLY A 103 -34.08 -42.94 29.90
C GLY A 103 -34.82 -44.21 29.45
N ASP A 104 -35.42 -44.24 28.27
CA ASP A 104 -36.03 -45.43 27.70
C ASP A 104 -34.95 -46.41 27.20
N HIS A 105 -35.14 -47.71 27.41
CA HIS A 105 -34.21 -48.77 27.03
C HIS A 105 -33.88 -48.82 25.51
N GLU A 106 -34.68 -48.18 24.66
CA GLU A 106 -34.44 -48.11 23.22
C GLU A 106 -33.15 -47.35 22.86
N HIS A 107 -32.79 -46.32 23.66
CA HIS A 107 -31.62 -45.46 23.40
C HIS A 107 -30.27 -46.09 23.84
N THR A 108 -30.30 -47.21 24.52
CA THR A 108 -29.12 -48.02 24.82
C THR A 108 -28.94 -49.17 23.83
N SER A 109 -29.83 -49.29 22.83
CA SER A 109 -29.75 -50.34 21.80
C SER A 109 -28.51 -50.18 20.93
N GLN A 110 -27.92 -51.29 20.51
CA GLN A 110 -26.77 -51.29 19.65
C GLN A 110 -27.04 -50.58 18.30
N ASN A 111 -28.29 -50.63 17.83
CA ASN A 111 -28.73 -49.95 16.62
C ASN A 111 -28.70 -48.41 16.76
N PHE A 112 -29.11 -47.88 17.89
CA PHE A 112 -29.00 -46.43 18.16
C PHE A 112 -27.54 -45.96 18.17
N LEU A 113 -26.66 -46.69 18.84
CA LEU A 113 -25.24 -46.34 18.91
C LEU A 113 -24.59 -46.33 17.52
N ILE A 114 -24.78 -47.39 16.74
CA ILE A 114 -24.25 -47.53 15.40
C ILE A 114 -24.79 -46.43 14.46
N PHE A 115 -26.09 -46.13 14.58
CA PHE A 115 -26.73 -45.10 13.76
C PHE A 115 -26.21 -43.70 14.10
N SER A 116 -26.09 -43.37 15.38
CA SER A 116 -25.57 -42.09 15.86
C SER A 116 -24.09 -41.90 15.50
N GLU A 117 -23.25 -42.93 15.61
CA GLU A 117 -21.85 -42.89 15.17
C GLU A 117 -21.73 -42.65 13.65
N ARG A 118 -22.57 -43.31 12.86
CA ARG A 118 -22.57 -43.10 11.39
C ARG A 118 -23.00 -41.68 11.02
N LEU A 119 -24.04 -41.14 11.65
CA LEU A 119 -24.48 -39.76 11.44
C LEU A 119 -23.41 -38.75 11.85
N THR A 120 -22.80 -38.97 13.02
CA THR A 120 -21.72 -38.14 13.52
C THR A 120 -20.50 -38.17 12.57
N GLY A 121 -20.16 -39.35 12.05
CA GLY A 121 -19.10 -39.52 11.07
C GLY A 121 -19.34 -38.74 9.76
N MET A 122 -20.59 -38.53 9.36
CA MET A 122 -20.91 -37.71 8.17
C MET A 122 -20.59 -36.22 8.35
N LEU A 123 -20.50 -35.75 9.60
CA LEU A 123 -20.15 -34.35 9.91
C LEU A 123 -18.66 -34.07 9.73
N ALA A 124 -17.81 -35.08 9.87
CA ALA A 124 -16.35 -34.91 9.92
C ALA A 124 -15.79 -34.21 8.67
N ILE A 125 -16.09 -34.73 7.47
CA ILE A 125 -15.56 -34.19 6.21
C ILE A 125 -16.02 -32.74 5.95
N PRO A 126 -17.32 -32.40 6.06
CA PRO A 126 -17.76 -31.02 5.91
C PRO A 126 -17.15 -30.05 6.93
N ILE A 127 -17.04 -30.45 8.19
CA ILE A 127 -16.42 -29.61 9.24
C ILE A 127 -14.94 -29.39 8.92
N GLU A 128 -14.19 -30.46 8.69
CA GLU A 128 -12.76 -30.40 8.37
C GLU A 128 -12.48 -29.55 7.11
N THR A 129 -13.29 -29.73 6.06
CA THR A 129 -13.17 -28.94 4.83
C THR A 129 -13.40 -27.45 5.08
N ARG A 130 -14.44 -27.08 5.85
CA ARG A 130 -14.72 -25.67 6.19
C ARG A 130 -13.66 -25.06 7.08
N GLN A 131 -13.22 -25.78 8.12
CA GLN A 131 -12.12 -25.31 8.97
C GLN A 131 -10.84 -25.11 8.17
N LEU A 132 -10.55 -25.97 7.19
CA LEU A 132 -9.40 -25.80 6.31
C LEU A 132 -9.53 -24.55 5.43
N ILE A 133 -10.71 -24.32 4.84
CA ILE A 133 -10.98 -23.12 4.03
C ILE A 133 -10.83 -21.83 4.88
N GLU A 134 -11.40 -21.81 6.09
CA GLU A 134 -11.26 -20.68 7.01
C GLU A 134 -9.81 -20.45 7.44
N SER A 135 -9.08 -21.53 7.72
CA SER A 135 -7.65 -21.45 8.05
C SER A 135 -6.82 -20.93 6.87
N GLN A 136 -7.11 -21.35 5.64
CA GLN A 136 -6.46 -20.84 4.43
C GLN A 136 -6.75 -19.36 4.21
N LYS A 137 -8.00 -18.91 4.42
CA LYS A 137 -8.36 -17.49 4.34
C LYS A 137 -7.61 -16.68 5.39
N ALA A 138 -7.59 -17.12 6.63
CA ALA A 138 -6.88 -16.44 7.72
C ALA A 138 -5.37 -16.37 7.46
N LEU A 139 -4.78 -17.43 6.92
CA LEU A 139 -3.37 -17.45 6.52
C LEU A 139 -3.09 -16.45 5.40
N LEU A 140 -3.93 -16.41 4.36
CA LEU A 140 -3.79 -15.45 3.27
C LEU A 140 -3.88 -14.01 3.78
N GLU A 141 -4.85 -13.71 4.64
CA GLU A 141 -4.98 -12.40 5.27
C GLU A 141 -3.75 -12.02 6.10
N ALA A 142 -3.27 -12.94 6.92
CA ALA A 142 -2.05 -12.71 7.71
C ALA A 142 -0.84 -12.44 6.80
N PHE A 143 -0.72 -13.15 5.69
CA PHE A 143 0.36 -12.96 4.71
C PHE A 143 0.29 -11.57 4.05
N ILE A 144 -0.91 -11.14 3.66
CA ILE A 144 -1.15 -9.81 3.07
C ILE A 144 -0.79 -8.71 4.07
N LEU A 145 -1.18 -8.85 5.34
CA LEU A 145 -0.83 -7.90 6.39
C LEU A 145 0.67 -7.80 6.61
N VAL A 146 1.39 -8.93 6.62
CA VAL A 146 2.85 -8.96 6.74
C VAL A 146 3.51 -8.27 5.53
N LEU A 147 2.99 -8.47 4.31
CA LEU A 147 3.49 -7.78 3.12
C LEU A 147 3.24 -6.27 3.20
N ALA A 148 2.05 -5.84 3.62
CA ALA A 148 1.72 -4.43 3.80
C ALA A 148 2.62 -3.77 4.85
N ASP A 149 2.87 -4.45 5.97
CA ASP A 149 3.79 -3.97 7.01
C ASP A 149 5.24 -3.89 6.50
N ALA A 150 5.68 -4.85 5.67
CA ALA A 150 7.01 -4.82 5.07
C ALA A 150 7.18 -3.65 4.09
N ILE A 151 6.11 -3.27 3.37
CA ILE A 151 6.10 -2.11 2.48
C ILE A 151 6.14 -0.82 3.30
N ASP A 152 5.33 -0.74 4.36
CA ASP A 152 5.32 0.41 5.27
C ASP A 152 6.67 0.63 5.98
N THR A 153 7.42 -0.46 6.28
CA THR A 153 8.75 -0.35 6.91
C THR A 153 9.84 0.08 5.95
N LYS A 154 9.65 -0.05 4.63
CA LYS A 154 10.62 0.33 3.61
C LYS A 154 10.84 1.84 3.52
N SER A 155 9.80 2.63 3.76
CA SER A 155 9.91 4.09 3.87
C SER A 155 9.46 4.52 5.26
N ALA A 156 10.31 5.27 5.95
CA ALA A 156 9.99 5.86 7.26
C ALA A 156 8.74 6.75 7.24
N HIS A 157 8.24 7.06 6.03
CA HIS A 157 7.17 8.03 5.78
C HIS A 157 5.84 7.39 5.38
N THR A 158 5.78 6.06 5.25
CA THR A 158 4.55 5.31 4.95
C THR A 158 4.02 4.55 6.16
N GLY A 159 4.58 4.80 7.35
CA GLY A 159 4.21 4.10 8.59
C GLY A 159 2.70 4.17 8.87
N GLY A 160 1.98 3.08 8.57
CA GLY A 160 0.54 2.95 8.75
C GLY A 160 -0.33 3.39 7.58
N HIS A 161 0.22 3.92 6.47
CA HIS A 161 -0.53 4.25 5.25
C HIS A 161 -1.28 3.03 4.71
N CYS A 162 -0.56 1.92 4.49
CA CYS A 162 -1.14 0.67 4.02
C CYS A 162 -2.22 0.07 4.96
N ARG A 163 -2.30 0.54 6.21
CA ARG A 163 -3.35 0.16 7.16
C ARG A 163 -4.52 1.14 7.17
N ARG A 164 -4.27 2.45 6.94
CA ARG A 164 -5.28 3.51 7.05
C ARG A 164 -6.12 3.65 5.79
N VAL A 165 -5.50 3.57 4.59
CA VAL A 165 -6.22 3.63 3.30
C VAL A 165 -7.29 2.55 3.18
N PRO A 166 -7.01 1.25 3.44
CA PRO A 166 -8.05 0.22 3.37
C PRO A 166 -9.22 0.47 4.31
N LYS A 167 -8.98 1.01 5.51
CA LYS A 167 -10.05 1.32 6.46
C LYS A 167 -10.96 2.42 5.94
N LEU A 168 -10.39 3.51 5.44
CA LEU A 168 -11.17 4.60 4.85
C LEU A 168 -11.94 4.13 3.62
N ALA A 169 -11.28 3.41 2.71
CA ALA A 169 -11.89 2.90 1.50
C ALA A 169 -13.08 1.96 1.82
N MET A 170 -12.91 1.06 2.79
CA MET A 170 -14.00 0.18 3.23
C MET A 170 -15.15 0.95 3.89
N MET A 171 -14.86 1.96 4.73
CA MET A 171 -15.92 2.82 5.31
C MET A 171 -16.76 3.48 4.22
N ILE A 172 -16.13 3.97 3.16
CA ILE A 172 -16.84 4.62 2.04
C ILE A 172 -17.68 3.59 1.28
N VAL A 173 -17.12 2.45 0.89
CA VAL A 173 -17.85 1.38 0.15
C VAL A 173 -19.02 0.84 0.96
N ASP A 174 -18.83 0.56 2.24
CA ASP A 174 -19.89 0.07 3.13
C ASP A 174 -21.04 1.09 3.25
N HIS A 175 -20.72 2.39 3.34
CA HIS A 175 -21.71 3.44 3.41
C HIS A 175 -22.45 3.63 2.06
N LEU A 176 -21.74 3.58 0.93
CA LEU A 176 -22.34 3.62 -0.40
C LEU A 176 -23.25 2.42 -0.66
N SER A 177 -22.84 1.23 -0.22
CA SER A 177 -23.62 0.00 -0.40
C SER A 177 -24.89 -0.06 0.47
N ALA A 178 -24.94 0.71 1.56
CA ALA A 178 -26.12 0.86 2.41
C ALA A 178 -27.08 1.96 1.91
N GLU A 179 -26.70 2.75 0.91
CA GLU A 179 -27.51 3.84 0.36
C GLU A 179 -28.70 3.28 -0.42
N THR A 180 -29.92 3.74 -0.09
CA THR A 180 -31.16 3.30 -0.75
C THR A 180 -31.77 4.37 -1.65
N GLN A 181 -31.21 5.58 -1.66
CA GLN A 181 -31.71 6.72 -2.41
C GLN A 181 -30.52 7.50 -3.03
N GLY A 182 -30.80 8.29 -4.06
CA GLY A 182 -29.75 9.10 -4.70
C GLY A 182 -28.95 8.36 -5.76
N GLN A 183 -27.77 8.88 -6.07
CA GLN A 183 -26.97 8.44 -7.22
C GLN A 183 -26.34 7.05 -7.03
N TYR A 184 -26.17 6.60 -5.80
CA TYR A 184 -25.55 5.31 -5.48
C TYR A 184 -26.55 4.26 -4.99
N ALA A 185 -27.87 4.51 -5.15
CA ALA A 185 -28.92 3.56 -4.73
C ALA A 185 -28.81 2.18 -5.41
N ASP A 186 -28.25 2.13 -6.62
CA ASP A 186 -28.03 0.90 -7.37
C ASP A 186 -26.65 0.26 -7.13
N PHE A 187 -25.80 0.90 -6.31
CA PHE A 187 -24.49 0.35 -5.98
C PHE A 187 -24.60 -0.67 -4.87
N HIS A 188 -24.31 -1.92 -5.19
CA HIS A 188 -24.32 -3.02 -4.21
C HIS A 188 -22.98 -3.75 -4.25
N CYS A 189 -22.26 -3.69 -3.14
CA CYS A 189 -21.05 -4.43 -2.93
C CYS A 189 -21.40 -5.71 -2.16
N ASN A 190 -21.49 -6.84 -2.85
CA ASN A 190 -21.77 -8.13 -2.22
C ASN A 190 -20.55 -8.63 -1.41
N ALA A 191 -20.69 -9.75 -0.70
CA ALA A 191 -19.63 -10.25 0.19
C ALA A 191 -18.33 -10.58 -0.56
N ASP A 192 -18.41 -11.13 -1.77
CA ASP A 192 -17.27 -11.49 -2.61
C ASP A 192 -16.56 -10.22 -3.16
N ASP A 193 -17.33 -9.25 -3.66
CA ASP A 193 -16.79 -7.97 -4.12
C ASP A 193 -16.15 -7.19 -2.97
N ARG A 194 -16.77 -7.21 -1.79
CA ARG A 194 -16.24 -6.57 -0.59
C ARG A 194 -14.92 -7.22 -0.13
N GLU A 195 -14.81 -8.55 -0.20
CA GLU A 195 -13.56 -9.27 0.09
C GLU A 195 -12.48 -8.89 -0.93
N ALA A 196 -12.80 -8.92 -2.23
CA ALA A 196 -11.87 -8.54 -3.30
C ALA A 196 -11.37 -7.10 -3.15
N PHE A 197 -12.28 -6.15 -2.89
CA PHE A 197 -11.92 -4.75 -2.71
C PHE A 197 -11.06 -4.53 -1.46
N ARG A 198 -11.39 -5.18 -0.35
CA ARG A 198 -10.60 -5.10 0.88
C ARG A 198 -9.16 -5.58 0.66
N LEU A 199 -8.98 -6.72 -0.02
CA LEU A 199 -7.66 -7.26 -0.33
C LEU A 199 -6.90 -6.37 -1.34
N ALA A 200 -7.58 -5.84 -2.34
CA ALA A 200 -7.01 -4.90 -3.30
C ALA A 200 -6.51 -3.62 -2.60
N ALA A 201 -7.30 -3.07 -1.69
CA ALA A 201 -6.91 -1.89 -0.92
C ALA A 201 -5.68 -2.13 -0.03
N TRP A 202 -5.49 -3.34 0.52
CA TRP A 202 -4.28 -3.69 1.25
C TRP A 202 -3.05 -3.84 0.35
N LEU A 203 -3.24 -4.25 -0.90
CA LEU A 203 -2.17 -4.56 -1.86
C LEU A 203 -1.91 -3.44 -2.87
N HIS A 204 -2.65 -2.32 -2.82
CA HIS A 204 -2.60 -1.27 -3.85
C HIS A 204 -1.19 -0.75 -4.13
N ASP A 205 -0.37 -0.69 -3.12
CA ASP A 205 0.98 -0.15 -3.12
C ASP A 205 2.09 -1.22 -3.09
N CYS A 206 1.77 -2.51 -3.27
CA CYS A 206 2.74 -3.58 -3.06
C CYS A 206 3.96 -3.47 -4.00
N GLY A 207 3.83 -2.86 -5.16
CA GLY A 207 4.93 -2.59 -6.08
C GLY A 207 5.95 -1.56 -5.58
N LYS A 208 5.65 -0.76 -4.55
CA LYS A 208 6.63 0.16 -3.92
C LYS A 208 7.88 -0.57 -3.41
N ILE A 209 7.78 -1.87 -3.16
CA ILE A 209 8.94 -2.68 -2.78
C ILE A 209 10.07 -2.65 -3.82
N THR A 210 9.74 -2.41 -5.09
CA THR A 210 10.71 -2.34 -6.18
C THR A 210 11.31 -0.93 -6.39
N THR A 211 10.70 0.11 -5.80
CA THR A 211 11.18 1.49 -5.95
C THR A 211 12.34 1.74 -4.99
N PRO A 212 13.48 2.31 -5.45
CA PRO A 212 14.60 2.62 -4.56
C PRO A 212 14.23 3.67 -3.49
N GLU A 213 14.64 3.43 -2.25
CA GLU A 213 14.32 4.29 -1.08
C GLU A 213 14.78 5.74 -1.30
N HIS A 214 15.98 5.94 -1.81
CA HIS A 214 16.55 7.27 -2.05
C HIS A 214 15.75 8.09 -3.08
N ILE A 215 14.88 7.46 -3.89
CA ILE A 215 13.97 8.15 -4.81
C ILE A 215 12.66 8.49 -4.10
N ILE A 216 12.12 7.57 -3.31
CA ILE A 216 10.88 7.79 -2.54
C ILE A 216 11.07 8.93 -1.54
N ASP A 217 12.21 8.94 -0.85
CA ASP A 217 12.52 9.87 0.24
C ASP A 217 13.32 11.10 -0.21
N LYS A 218 13.46 11.32 -1.53
CA LYS A 218 14.24 12.43 -2.09
C LYS A 218 13.72 13.79 -1.64
N ALA A 219 14.43 14.39 -0.67
CA ALA A 219 14.04 15.65 -0.05
C ALA A 219 14.60 16.87 -0.77
N THR A 220 15.77 16.76 -1.44
CA THR A 220 16.43 17.84 -2.17
C THR A 220 16.77 17.44 -3.60
N LYS A 221 16.97 18.41 -4.49
CA LYS A 221 17.17 18.14 -5.92
C LYS A 221 18.45 17.36 -6.23
N LEU A 222 19.53 17.62 -5.51
CA LEU A 222 20.82 16.95 -5.69
C LEU A 222 20.97 15.67 -4.88
N GLU A 223 19.92 15.27 -4.16
CA GLU A 223 19.95 14.06 -3.35
C GLU A 223 19.87 12.81 -4.24
N THR A 224 20.75 11.87 -3.94
CA THR A 224 20.80 10.52 -4.47
C THR A 224 20.87 9.56 -3.28
N LEU A 225 21.96 8.80 -3.09
CA LEU A 225 22.25 8.10 -1.84
C LEU A 225 22.66 9.06 -0.71
N TYR A 226 23.21 10.22 -1.08
CA TYR A 226 23.48 11.34 -0.19
C TYR A 226 23.28 12.66 -0.97
N ASN A 227 23.21 13.80 -0.25
CA ASN A 227 23.00 15.09 -0.87
C ASN A 227 24.32 15.61 -1.48
N ARG A 228 24.42 15.60 -2.82
CA ARG A 228 25.62 16.00 -3.58
C ARG A 228 25.98 17.49 -3.46
N ILE A 229 25.17 18.29 -2.79
CA ILE A 229 25.54 19.68 -2.42
C ILE A 229 26.86 19.73 -1.64
N HIS A 230 27.22 18.65 -0.94
CA HIS A 230 28.47 18.58 -0.19
C HIS A 230 29.71 18.56 -1.12
N GLU A 231 29.62 17.87 -2.27
CA GLU A 231 30.68 17.91 -3.28
C GLU A 231 30.81 19.31 -3.87
N ILE A 232 29.69 19.94 -4.21
CA ILE A 232 29.69 21.31 -4.76
C ILE A 232 30.28 22.27 -3.73
N ARG A 233 29.95 22.18 -2.46
CA ARG A 233 30.56 22.97 -1.39
C ARG A 233 32.07 22.82 -1.37
N THR A 234 32.57 21.61 -1.49
CA THR A 234 34.02 21.35 -1.52
C THR A 234 34.69 22.01 -2.71
N ARG A 235 34.04 22.03 -3.90
CA ARG A 235 34.57 22.76 -5.08
C ARG A 235 34.59 24.28 -4.82
N PHE A 236 33.59 24.84 -4.15
CA PHE A 236 33.62 26.25 -3.73
C PHE A 236 34.73 26.54 -2.72
N GLU A 237 35.02 25.64 -1.79
CA GLU A 237 36.17 25.79 -0.89
C GLU A 237 37.52 25.78 -1.65
N VAL A 238 37.65 24.98 -2.71
CA VAL A 238 38.83 25.01 -3.58
C VAL A 238 38.95 26.38 -4.23
N LEU A 239 37.91 26.91 -4.87
CA LEU A 239 37.91 28.22 -5.49
C LEU A 239 38.20 29.36 -4.49
N TYR A 240 37.73 29.22 -3.25
CA TYR A 240 38.02 30.18 -2.18
C TYR A 240 39.51 30.20 -1.85
N ARG A 241 40.17 29.03 -1.78
CA ARG A 241 41.63 28.92 -1.58
C ARG A 241 42.40 29.40 -2.81
N ASP A 242 41.91 29.14 -4.02
CA ASP A 242 42.53 29.65 -5.26
C ASP A 242 42.51 31.17 -5.30
N ALA A 243 41.47 31.84 -4.84
CA ALA A 243 41.40 33.29 -4.73
C ALA A 243 42.45 33.85 -3.74
N GLU A 244 42.65 33.17 -2.60
CA GLU A 244 43.70 33.53 -1.63
C GLU A 244 45.12 33.38 -2.23
N ILE A 245 45.35 32.22 -2.89
CA ILE A 245 46.63 31.97 -3.57
C ILE A 245 46.90 33.03 -4.68
N ALA A 246 45.84 33.41 -5.42
CA ALA A 246 45.97 34.45 -6.46
C ALA A 246 46.33 35.82 -5.85
N CYS A 247 45.72 36.18 -4.70
CA CYS A 247 46.05 37.40 -3.97
C CYS A 247 47.52 37.41 -3.53
N LEU A 248 47.98 36.32 -2.89
CA LEU A 248 49.39 36.21 -2.44
C LEU A 248 50.37 36.26 -3.61
N LYS A 249 50.07 35.60 -4.72
CA LYS A 249 50.90 35.66 -5.96
C LYS A 249 50.94 37.08 -6.52
N ALA A 250 49.81 37.80 -6.55
CA ALA A 250 49.75 39.18 -7.04
C ALA A 250 50.60 40.11 -6.17
N GLN A 251 50.59 39.99 -4.87
CA GLN A 251 51.46 40.72 -3.95
C GLN A 251 52.93 40.41 -4.18
N LEU A 252 53.30 39.16 -4.39
CA LEU A 252 54.68 38.76 -4.69
C LEU A 252 55.19 39.29 -6.03
N THR A 253 54.30 39.54 -6.99
CA THR A 253 54.63 40.12 -8.30
C THR A 253 54.56 41.66 -8.34
N GLY A 254 54.32 42.31 -7.18
CA GLY A 254 54.39 43.74 -7.02
C GLY A 254 53.05 44.48 -7.09
N THR A 255 51.95 43.78 -7.06
CA THR A 255 50.63 44.41 -6.90
C THR A 255 50.49 45.02 -5.50
N GLU A 256 49.94 46.22 -5.39
CA GLU A 256 49.69 46.87 -4.10
C GLU A 256 48.80 45.98 -3.22
N GLN A 257 49.18 45.79 -1.97
CA GLN A 257 48.51 44.88 -1.02
C GLN A 257 47.01 45.18 -0.93
N ALA A 258 46.61 46.43 -0.74
CA ALA A 258 45.24 46.85 -0.64
C ALA A 258 44.41 46.49 -1.89
N CYS A 259 45.02 46.60 -3.09
CA CYS A 259 44.35 46.26 -4.34
C CYS A 259 44.18 44.74 -4.48
N ALA A 260 45.19 43.94 -4.15
CA ALA A 260 45.12 42.47 -4.18
C ALA A 260 44.10 41.92 -3.18
N GLU A 261 44.07 42.47 -1.97
CA GLU A 261 43.11 42.10 -0.92
C GLU A 261 41.68 42.47 -1.32
N ALA A 262 41.44 43.66 -1.89
CA ALA A 262 40.12 44.08 -2.35
C ALA A 262 39.58 43.15 -3.48
N GLN A 263 40.46 42.69 -4.40
CA GLN A 263 40.08 41.72 -5.44
C GLN A 263 39.70 40.36 -4.85
N ARG A 264 40.48 39.85 -3.88
CA ARG A 264 40.19 38.63 -3.17
C ARG A 264 38.83 38.72 -2.43
N ASP A 265 38.62 39.80 -1.69
CA ASP A 265 37.40 39.98 -0.89
C ASP A 265 36.16 40.09 -1.78
N ALA A 266 36.26 40.73 -2.95
CA ALA A 266 35.18 40.71 -3.94
C ALA A 266 34.89 39.31 -4.48
N GLN A 267 35.95 38.52 -4.74
CA GLN A 267 35.77 37.11 -5.16
C GLN A 267 35.13 36.27 -4.06
N TYR A 268 35.53 36.45 -2.80
CA TYR A 268 34.93 35.77 -1.66
C TYR A 268 33.43 36.06 -1.53
N ALA A 269 33.05 37.33 -1.58
CA ALA A 269 31.66 37.74 -1.51
C ALA A 269 30.83 37.11 -2.66
N GLN A 270 31.39 37.09 -3.87
CA GLN A 270 30.70 36.47 -5.01
C GLN A 270 30.55 34.95 -4.85
N LEU A 271 31.60 34.24 -4.39
CA LEU A 271 31.52 32.80 -4.15
C LEU A 271 30.51 32.43 -3.06
N GLN A 272 30.46 33.23 -2.00
CA GLN A 272 29.48 33.06 -0.91
C GLN A 272 28.04 33.24 -1.40
N ASP A 273 27.77 34.30 -2.19
CA ASP A 273 26.47 34.57 -2.77
C ASP A 273 26.05 33.49 -3.78
N ASP A 274 26.96 33.06 -4.64
CA ASP A 274 26.72 31.99 -5.63
C ASP A 274 26.39 30.64 -4.93
N PHE A 275 27.14 30.27 -3.90
CA PHE A 275 26.88 29.04 -3.17
C PHE A 275 25.53 29.10 -2.38
N ALA A 276 25.24 30.22 -1.73
CA ALA A 276 23.96 30.44 -1.05
C ALA A 276 22.76 30.31 -2.02
N PHE A 277 22.92 30.85 -3.23
CA PHE A 277 21.92 30.76 -4.30
C PHE A 277 21.72 29.28 -4.74
N ILE A 278 22.78 28.52 -5.00
CA ILE A 278 22.69 27.09 -5.36
C ILE A 278 22.02 26.29 -4.23
N ALA A 279 22.42 26.56 -2.98
CA ALA A 279 21.86 25.86 -1.82
C ALA A 279 20.34 26.11 -1.69
N LYS A 280 19.88 27.34 -1.93
CA LYS A 280 18.45 27.67 -1.99
C LYS A 280 17.73 26.92 -3.11
N CYS A 281 18.30 26.89 -4.32
CA CYS A 281 17.73 26.16 -5.45
C CYS A 281 17.61 24.64 -5.18
N ASN A 282 18.56 24.07 -4.42
CA ASN A 282 18.58 22.64 -4.08
C ASN A 282 17.40 22.21 -3.21
N ILE A 283 16.86 23.08 -2.37
CA ILE A 283 15.73 22.76 -1.46
C ILE A 283 14.43 22.47 -2.24
N GLY A 284 14.22 23.10 -3.41
CA GLY A 284 13.09 22.81 -4.29
C GLY A 284 11.73 23.30 -3.79
N GLY A 285 11.68 24.15 -2.76
CA GLY A 285 10.44 24.68 -2.17
C GLY A 285 9.73 25.75 -3.02
N GLU A 286 10.46 26.45 -3.86
CA GLU A 286 9.96 27.54 -4.70
C GLU A 286 9.92 27.16 -6.19
N PHE A 287 9.05 27.82 -6.96
CA PHE A 287 9.07 27.69 -8.42
C PHE A 287 10.29 28.44 -9.00
N LEU A 288 11.08 27.78 -9.84
CA LEU A 288 12.22 28.39 -10.51
C LEU A 288 11.82 29.08 -11.81
N SER A 289 12.10 30.40 -11.90
CA SER A 289 11.98 31.18 -13.14
C SER A 289 13.10 30.86 -14.13
N ASP A 290 12.92 31.27 -15.38
CA ASP A 290 13.98 31.16 -16.41
C ASP A 290 15.25 31.94 -16.04
N GLU A 291 15.09 33.10 -15.39
CA GLU A 291 16.22 33.92 -14.90
C GLU A 291 17.01 33.16 -13.81
N THR A 292 16.34 32.44 -12.93
CA THR A 292 16.99 31.62 -11.91
C THR A 292 17.79 30.47 -12.54
N ILE A 293 17.24 29.82 -13.56
CA ILE A 293 17.91 28.74 -14.29
C ILE A 293 19.14 29.30 -15.05
N LEU A 294 18.99 30.43 -15.71
CA LEU A 294 20.10 31.10 -16.38
C LEU A 294 21.24 31.44 -15.41
N ARG A 295 20.94 31.93 -14.23
CA ARG A 295 21.96 32.20 -13.20
C ARG A 295 22.65 30.90 -12.75
N LEU A 296 21.93 29.79 -12.56
CA LEU A 296 22.53 28.48 -12.27
C LEU A 296 23.52 28.05 -13.35
N GLU A 297 23.14 28.19 -14.62
CA GLU A 297 24.01 27.88 -15.77
C GLU A 297 25.25 28.75 -15.79
N GLN A 298 25.10 30.07 -15.54
CA GLN A 298 26.23 31.00 -15.48
C GLN A 298 27.22 30.67 -14.37
N ILE A 299 26.72 30.36 -13.16
CA ILE A 299 27.56 29.91 -12.04
C ILE A 299 28.27 28.61 -12.41
N GLY A 300 27.56 27.68 -13.06
CA GLY A 300 28.11 26.41 -13.51
C GLY A 300 29.25 26.52 -14.50
N GLN A 301 29.33 27.60 -15.30
CA GLN A 301 30.45 27.84 -16.25
C GLN A 301 31.76 28.17 -15.55
N ARG A 302 31.78 28.57 -14.29
CA ARG A 302 33.04 28.74 -13.56
C ARG A 302 33.80 27.43 -13.56
N THR A 303 35.13 27.53 -13.57
CA THR A 303 36.03 26.37 -13.64
C THR A 303 36.91 26.29 -12.41
N TRP A 304 37.28 25.09 -12.05
CA TRP A 304 38.25 24.76 -11.02
C TRP A 304 39.23 23.72 -11.57
N LEU A 305 40.39 23.59 -10.95
CA LEU A 305 41.44 22.71 -11.42
C LEU A 305 41.51 21.43 -10.60
N ARG A 306 41.21 20.29 -11.23
CA ARG A 306 41.30 18.97 -10.62
C ARG A 306 42.65 18.33 -10.89
N HIS A 307 43.32 17.89 -9.80
CA HIS A 307 44.66 17.29 -9.86
C HIS A 307 44.64 15.75 -9.67
N PHE A 308 43.55 15.19 -9.22
CA PHE A 308 43.40 13.76 -8.94
C PHE A 308 42.55 13.09 -10.01
N ASP A 309 42.87 11.82 -10.33
CA ASP A 309 42.06 11.02 -11.23
C ASP A 309 40.72 10.66 -10.56
N ASN A 310 39.60 11.03 -11.19
CA ASN A 310 38.23 10.78 -10.70
C ASN A 310 37.74 9.33 -10.92
N ARG A 311 38.58 8.49 -11.57
CA ARG A 311 38.25 7.06 -11.81
C ARG A 311 38.89 6.10 -10.83
N LEU A 312 39.80 6.58 -9.98
CA LEU A 312 40.41 5.75 -8.96
C LEU A 312 39.42 5.49 -7.83
N GLY A 313 39.29 4.22 -7.42
CA GLY A 313 38.40 3.79 -6.34
C GLY A 313 36.96 3.57 -6.75
N LEU A 314 36.62 3.69 -8.04
CA LEU A 314 35.27 3.41 -8.53
C LEU A 314 35.02 1.90 -8.67
N SER A 315 33.75 1.48 -8.47
CA SER A 315 33.26 0.16 -8.81
C SER A 315 33.29 -0.10 -10.32
N LEU A 316 33.24 -1.36 -10.73
CA LEU A 316 33.16 -1.72 -12.16
C LEU A 316 31.94 -1.09 -12.86
N LEU A 317 30.82 -1.00 -12.15
CA LEU A 317 29.60 -0.38 -12.68
C LEU A 317 29.80 1.13 -12.91
N GLU A 318 30.38 1.84 -11.95
CA GLU A 318 30.68 3.26 -12.11
C GLU A 318 31.70 3.51 -13.24
N GLN A 319 32.75 2.67 -13.34
CA GLN A 319 33.74 2.76 -14.42
C GLN A 319 33.11 2.55 -15.80
N SER A 320 32.09 1.70 -15.92
CA SER A 320 31.41 1.45 -17.20
C SER A 320 30.63 2.65 -17.74
N LEU A 321 30.35 3.66 -16.92
CA LEU A 321 29.74 4.92 -17.37
C LEU A 321 30.71 5.86 -18.05
N TYR A 322 32.01 5.63 -17.91
CA TYR A 322 33.07 6.44 -18.55
C TYR A 322 33.42 5.87 -19.93
N HIS A 323 32.83 6.41 -20.97
CA HIS A 323 33.03 5.95 -22.35
C HIS A 323 34.28 6.50 -23.04
N HIS A 324 35.01 7.43 -22.41
CA HIS A 324 36.20 8.10 -22.99
C HIS A 324 37.45 7.87 -22.13
N PRO A 325 38.67 7.95 -22.71
CA PRO A 325 39.91 7.90 -21.92
C PRO A 325 39.97 9.00 -20.87
N ALA A 326 40.67 8.76 -19.75
CA ALA A 326 40.87 9.78 -18.73
C ALA A 326 41.67 10.97 -19.31
N PRO A 327 41.23 12.21 -19.08
CA PRO A 327 41.99 13.37 -19.51
C PRO A 327 43.32 13.49 -18.73
N PRO A 328 44.36 14.07 -19.32
CA PRO A 328 45.62 14.31 -18.61
C PRO A 328 45.41 15.30 -17.46
N LEU A 329 46.05 15.02 -16.34
CA LEU A 329 46.00 15.86 -15.15
C LEU A 329 47.13 16.93 -15.17
N PRO A 330 46.89 18.12 -14.60
CA PRO A 330 45.62 18.61 -14.06
C PRO A 330 44.61 18.96 -15.14
N VAL A 331 43.32 18.77 -14.87
CA VAL A 331 42.23 19.09 -15.81
C VAL A 331 41.35 20.20 -15.25
N GLN A 332 40.94 21.12 -16.14
CA GLN A 332 40.03 22.20 -15.83
C GLN A 332 38.59 21.69 -15.97
N GLU A 333 37.85 21.66 -14.86
CA GLU A 333 36.47 21.22 -14.80
C GLU A 333 35.52 22.37 -14.50
N ARG A 334 34.25 22.24 -14.96
CA ARG A 334 33.19 23.19 -14.60
C ARG A 334 32.77 22.99 -13.14
N LEU A 335 32.36 24.08 -12.52
CA LEU A 335 31.90 24.08 -11.11
C LEU A 335 30.64 23.26 -10.94
N LEU A 336 29.67 23.38 -11.87
CA LEU A 336 28.50 22.52 -12.02
C LEU A 336 28.49 21.97 -13.43
N ALA A 337 28.19 20.70 -13.60
CA ALA A 337 28.16 20.09 -14.93
C ALA A 337 27.16 18.91 -14.98
N ASP A 338 26.64 18.72 -16.20
CA ASP A 338 25.96 17.50 -16.60
C ASP A 338 26.94 16.66 -17.39
N GLN A 339 27.60 15.72 -16.73
CA GLN A 339 28.62 14.86 -17.34
C GLN A 339 27.96 13.63 -17.98
N PRO A 340 28.56 13.04 -19.04
CA PRO A 340 28.05 11.80 -19.62
C PRO A 340 27.88 10.65 -18.62
N GLU A 341 28.79 10.53 -17.66
CA GLU A 341 28.75 9.54 -16.61
C GLU A 341 27.61 9.77 -15.56
N HIS A 342 26.94 10.91 -15.62
CA HIS A 342 25.73 11.17 -14.82
C HIS A 342 24.47 10.51 -15.40
N ILE A 343 24.55 9.91 -16.58
CA ILE A 343 23.43 9.38 -17.35
C ILE A 343 23.52 7.86 -17.38
N VAL A 344 22.44 7.21 -16.96
CA VAL A 344 22.25 5.75 -17.11
C VAL A 344 21.20 5.54 -18.18
N ALA A 345 21.60 4.90 -19.29
CA ALA A 345 20.68 4.51 -20.35
C ALA A 345 19.80 3.33 -19.94
N TRP A 346 18.67 3.16 -20.60
CA TRP A 346 17.87 1.94 -20.46
C TRP A 346 18.65 0.75 -21.03
N ASP A 347 18.71 -0.32 -20.25
CA ASP A 347 19.15 -1.65 -20.69
C ASP A 347 17.94 -2.40 -21.27
N GLU A 348 18.13 -3.12 -22.37
CA GLU A 348 17.08 -3.95 -23.00
C GLU A 348 16.45 -4.96 -22.02
N ASN A 349 17.23 -5.45 -21.05
CA ASN A 349 16.75 -6.41 -20.04
C ASN A 349 15.91 -5.75 -18.94
N TYR A 350 15.96 -4.45 -18.78
CA TYR A 350 15.27 -3.69 -17.73
C TYR A 350 14.23 -2.72 -18.28
N ASN A 351 13.97 -2.74 -19.59
CA ASN A 351 12.87 -1.96 -20.15
C ASN A 351 11.54 -2.43 -19.55
N PRO A 352 10.73 -1.58 -18.91
CA PRO A 352 9.50 -1.98 -18.26
C PRO A 352 8.33 -2.25 -19.21
N HIS A 353 8.51 -2.03 -20.54
CA HIS A 353 7.50 -2.26 -21.58
C HIS A 353 6.15 -1.59 -21.25
N VAL A 354 6.15 -0.29 -20.99
CA VAL A 354 5.00 0.47 -20.51
C VAL A 354 4.39 1.41 -21.55
N GLU A 355 5.01 1.56 -22.71
CA GLU A 355 4.49 2.40 -23.78
C GLU A 355 3.41 1.66 -24.58
N ARG A 356 2.41 2.38 -25.05
CA ARG A 356 1.23 1.79 -25.72
C ARG A 356 1.61 0.99 -26.96
N GLU A 357 2.58 1.46 -27.72
CA GLU A 357 3.04 0.88 -29.00
C GLU A 357 4.02 -0.28 -28.79
N ASP A 358 4.49 -0.54 -27.58
CA ASP A 358 5.42 -1.62 -27.30
C ASP A 358 4.74 -2.99 -27.45
N PRO A 359 5.18 -3.85 -28.38
CA PRO A 359 4.56 -5.17 -28.59
C PRO A 359 4.71 -6.13 -27.40
N LEU A 360 5.61 -5.85 -26.47
CA LEU A 360 5.82 -6.62 -25.24
C LEU A 360 4.95 -6.12 -24.07
N ASN A 361 4.20 -5.04 -24.28
CA ASN A 361 3.26 -4.50 -23.29
C ASN A 361 2.00 -5.37 -23.22
N MET A 362 2.04 -6.42 -22.41
CA MET A 362 0.96 -7.39 -22.26
C MET A 362 -0.22 -6.90 -21.40
N HIS A 363 -0.05 -5.78 -20.68
CA HIS A 363 -1.02 -5.29 -19.69
C HIS A 363 -1.76 -4.02 -20.12
N GLY A 364 -1.49 -3.53 -21.33
CA GLY A 364 -2.14 -2.34 -21.88
C GLY A 364 -1.75 -1.04 -21.17
N PHE A 365 -0.53 -0.96 -20.68
CA PHE A 365 0.02 0.28 -20.11
C PHE A 365 0.08 1.39 -21.16
N ASP A 366 -0.02 2.64 -20.71
CA ASP A 366 0.10 3.84 -21.54
C ASP A 366 0.87 4.90 -20.75
N MET A 367 2.14 4.63 -20.49
CA MET A 367 3.04 5.52 -19.77
C MET A 367 4.17 5.97 -20.69
N GLN A 368 4.58 7.22 -20.54
CA GLN A 368 5.72 7.74 -21.27
C GLN A 368 7.03 7.32 -20.59
N LEU A 369 7.85 6.56 -21.29
CA LEU A 369 9.18 6.18 -20.83
C LEU A 369 10.10 7.38 -20.92
N PRO A 370 10.83 7.79 -19.85
CA PRO A 370 11.85 8.81 -19.93
C PRO A 370 12.99 8.38 -20.86
N HIS A 371 13.67 9.35 -21.46
CA HIS A 371 14.77 9.07 -22.40
C HIS A 371 15.90 8.26 -21.76
N TYR A 372 16.13 8.47 -20.46
CA TYR A 372 17.14 7.75 -19.69
C TYR A 372 16.50 7.04 -18.50
N GLN A 373 17.14 5.97 -18.03
CA GLN A 373 16.72 5.30 -16.80
C GLN A 373 16.99 6.20 -15.58
N ARG A 374 18.13 6.92 -15.59
CA ARG A 374 18.49 7.85 -14.52
C ARG A 374 19.36 8.98 -15.07
N ASN A 375 19.11 10.20 -14.59
CA ASN A 375 19.95 11.36 -14.87
C ASN A 375 20.25 12.10 -13.57
N ILE A 376 21.52 12.04 -13.13
CA ILE A 376 22.00 12.73 -11.93
C ILE A 376 22.83 13.98 -12.25
N GLY A 377 22.69 14.54 -13.46
CA GLY A 377 23.32 15.79 -13.85
C GLY A 377 23.01 16.92 -12.85
N GLU A 378 24.01 17.74 -12.54
CA GLU A 378 23.86 18.73 -11.45
C GLU A 378 23.00 19.91 -11.92
N ILE A 379 23.25 20.46 -13.10
CA ILE A 379 22.43 21.53 -13.68
C ILE A 379 21.03 21.00 -13.98
N TYR A 380 20.91 19.81 -14.56
CA TYR A 380 19.64 19.16 -14.85
C TYR A 380 18.76 19.05 -13.61
N ASN A 381 19.29 18.51 -12.50
CA ASN A 381 18.53 18.37 -11.25
C ASN A 381 18.21 19.72 -10.61
N LEU A 382 19.19 20.63 -10.50
CA LEU A 382 18.98 21.98 -9.93
C LEU A 382 17.94 22.79 -10.70
N SER A 383 17.82 22.59 -12.01
CA SER A 383 16.90 23.31 -12.90
C SER A 383 15.46 22.79 -12.87
N ILE A 384 15.15 21.78 -12.06
CA ILE A 384 13.75 21.32 -11.85
C ILE A 384 12.90 22.49 -11.39
N ARG A 385 11.86 22.85 -12.16
CA ARG A 385 11.06 24.05 -11.89
C ARG A 385 10.23 23.95 -10.62
N ARG A 386 9.71 22.76 -10.30
CA ARG A 386 8.85 22.54 -9.12
C ARG A 386 9.16 21.20 -8.47
N GLY A 387 9.41 21.24 -7.17
CA GLY A 387 9.73 20.03 -6.38
C GLY A 387 11.18 19.59 -6.58
N THR A 388 11.45 18.33 -6.24
CA THR A 388 12.80 17.75 -6.17
C THR A 388 13.04 16.61 -7.17
N LEU A 389 11.99 16.09 -7.81
CA LEU A 389 12.04 14.88 -8.65
C LEU A 389 12.24 15.23 -10.13
N THR A 390 13.18 14.56 -10.78
CA THR A 390 13.33 14.56 -12.24
C THR A 390 12.21 13.78 -12.94
N SER A 391 12.17 13.77 -14.26
CA SER A 391 11.25 12.90 -15.03
C SER A 391 11.52 11.42 -14.76
N GLU A 392 12.80 11.04 -14.67
CA GLU A 392 13.25 9.68 -14.37
C GLU A 392 12.84 9.25 -12.96
N ASP A 393 13.03 10.12 -11.96
CA ASP A 393 12.62 9.86 -10.58
C ASP A 393 11.08 9.67 -10.48
N ARG A 394 10.32 10.54 -11.14
CA ARG A 394 8.85 10.44 -11.18
C ARG A 394 8.39 9.15 -11.85
N PHE A 395 9.04 8.79 -12.96
CA PHE A 395 8.75 7.53 -13.62
C PHE A 395 9.08 6.35 -12.71
N ALA A 396 10.23 6.34 -12.04
CA ALA A 396 10.62 5.28 -11.10
C ALA A 396 9.60 5.12 -9.94
N ILE A 397 9.08 6.25 -9.42
CA ILE A 397 8.01 6.21 -8.42
C ILE A 397 6.72 5.66 -9.04
N ASN A 398 6.25 6.21 -10.18
CA ASN A 398 4.98 5.81 -10.80
C ASN A 398 5.01 4.35 -11.28
N ASN A 399 6.19 3.83 -11.60
CA ASN A 399 6.39 2.43 -12.02
C ASN A 399 5.99 1.42 -10.92
N HIS A 400 5.84 1.84 -9.64
CA HIS A 400 5.36 0.92 -8.61
C HIS A 400 3.98 0.34 -8.96
N ILE A 401 3.11 1.10 -9.63
CA ILE A 401 1.79 0.61 -10.05
C ILE A 401 1.90 -0.45 -11.14
N VAL A 402 2.81 -0.26 -12.11
CA VAL A 402 3.14 -1.27 -13.11
C VAL A 402 3.59 -2.56 -12.42
N GLN A 403 4.50 -2.44 -11.46
CA GLN A 403 4.99 -3.60 -10.70
C GLN A 403 3.89 -4.23 -9.84
N THR A 404 3.01 -3.44 -9.23
CA THR A 404 1.82 -3.94 -8.51
C THR A 404 0.97 -4.81 -9.44
N LEU A 405 0.63 -4.33 -10.64
CA LEU A 405 -0.17 -5.10 -11.59
C LEU A 405 0.54 -6.40 -12.01
N ILE A 406 1.82 -6.31 -12.39
CA ILE A 406 2.62 -7.48 -12.79
C ILE A 406 2.72 -8.51 -11.66
N MET A 407 2.91 -8.08 -10.42
CA MET A 407 2.99 -8.98 -9.26
C MET A 407 1.66 -9.65 -8.98
N LEU A 408 0.57 -8.88 -8.95
CA LEU A 408 -0.75 -9.39 -8.61
C LEU A 408 -1.34 -10.29 -9.71
N THR A 409 -1.06 -10.03 -10.99
CA THR A 409 -1.52 -10.88 -12.10
C THR A 409 -0.83 -12.25 -12.15
N LYS A 410 0.32 -12.41 -11.49
CA LYS A 410 1.00 -13.71 -11.36
C LYS A 410 0.38 -14.64 -10.32
N LEU A 411 -0.48 -14.12 -9.44
CA LEU A 411 -1.12 -14.92 -8.41
C LEU A 411 -2.35 -15.66 -8.97
N PRO A 412 -2.55 -16.94 -8.59
CA PRO A 412 -3.67 -17.75 -9.08
C PRO A 412 -4.96 -17.43 -8.30
N TRP A 413 -5.51 -16.24 -8.51
CA TRP A 413 -6.71 -15.79 -7.82
C TRP A 413 -7.93 -16.69 -8.09
N PRO A 414 -8.72 -17.07 -7.06
CA PRO A 414 -10.03 -17.66 -7.24
C PRO A 414 -10.96 -16.74 -8.05
N LYS A 415 -12.01 -17.29 -8.67
CA LYS A 415 -12.92 -16.52 -9.54
C LYS A 415 -13.44 -15.22 -8.94
N HIS A 416 -13.84 -15.23 -7.67
CA HIS A 416 -14.38 -14.06 -6.97
C HIS A 416 -13.32 -12.99 -6.63
N LEU A 417 -12.03 -13.34 -6.70
CA LEU A 417 -10.91 -12.44 -6.40
C LEU A 417 -10.14 -11.99 -7.66
N GLN A 418 -10.55 -12.37 -8.86
CA GLN A 418 -9.85 -12.05 -10.12
C GLN A 418 -9.78 -10.55 -10.43
N ARG A 419 -10.65 -9.74 -9.82
CA ARG A 419 -10.66 -8.27 -9.98
C ARG A 419 -9.59 -7.55 -9.13
N ILE A 420 -8.92 -8.25 -8.21
CA ILE A 420 -7.93 -7.63 -7.30
C ILE A 420 -6.85 -6.85 -8.04
N PRO A 421 -6.19 -7.36 -9.10
CA PRO A 421 -5.16 -6.61 -9.79
C PRO A 421 -5.64 -5.26 -10.33
N ASP A 422 -6.81 -5.21 -10.96
CA ASP A 422 -7.39 -3.97 -11.49
C ASP A 422 -7.81 -3.01 -10.36
N LEU A 423 -8.54 -3.50 -9.37
CA LEU A 423 -8.98 -2.72 -8.21
C LEU A 423 -7.78 -2.08 -7.48
N ALA A 424 -6.67 -2.82 -7.34
CA ALA A 424 -5.48 -2.33 -6.67
C ALA A 424 -4.72 -1.27 -7.47
N THR A 425 -4.71 -1.35 -8.80
CA THR A 425 -3.79 -0.57 -9.63
C THR A 425 -4.40 0.66 -10.31
N ASN A 426 -5.73 0.81 -10.27
CA ASN A 426 -6.39 1.93 -10.95
C ASN A 426 -6.56 3.19 -10.08
N HIS A 427 -6.07 3.18 -8.83
CA HIS A 427 -6.23 4.33 -7.93
C HIS A 427 -5.40 5.57 -8.31
N HIS A 428 -4.43 5.45 -9.22
CA HIS A 428 -3.73 6.58 -9.82
C HIS A 428 -4.27 7.00 -11.20
N GLU A 429 -5.33 6.36 -11.66
CA GLU A 429 -6.06 6.82 -12.83
C GLU A 429 -6.86 8.09 -12.51
N ARG A 430 -7.14 8.88 -13.55
CA ARG A 430 -7.87 10.14 -13.44
C ARG A 430 -9.14 10.09 -14.24
N MET A 431 -10.14 10.86 -13.84
CA MET A 431 -11.43 10.89 -14.54
C MET A 431 -11.34 11.38 -15.98
N ASP A 432 -10.28 12.14 -16.31
CA ASP A 432 -10.01 12.70 -17.65
C ASP A 432 -9.13 11.78 -18.55
N GLY A 433 -8.68 10.62 -18.05
CA GLY A 433 -7.78 9.73 -18.78
C GLY A 433 -6.33 10.20 -18.84
N GLN A 434 -5.92 11.17 -18.01
CA GLN A 434 -4.53 11.63 -17.90
C GLN A 434 -3.79 10.99 -16.72
N GLY A 435 -4.39 9.99 -16.10
CA GLY A 435 -3.79 9.19 -15.05
C GLY A 435 -2.79 8.15 -15.57
N TYR A 436 -2.42 7.23 -14.72
CA TYR A 436 -1.56 6.09 -15.03
C TYR A 436 -2.00 4.87 -14.20
N PRO A 437 -1.68 3.64 -14.62
CA PRO A 437 -0.73 3.26 -15.66
C PRO A 437 -1.33 3.07 -17.05
N ARG A 438 -2.68 3.09 -17.24
CA ARG A 438 -3.37 2.72 -18.48
C ARG A 438 -4.17 3.86 -19.13
N ARG A 439 -4.18 5.03 -18.51
CA ARG A 439 -4.96 6.22 -18.92
C ARG A 439 -6.45 5.94 -19.06
N LEU A 440 -7.03 5.23 -18.10
CA LEU A 440 -8.44 4.92 -18.07
C LEU A 440 -9.27 6.19 -17.85
N GLN A 441 -10.37 6.28 -18.59
CA GLN A 441 -11.36 7.33 -18.38
C GLN A 441 -12.40 6.91 -17.32
N ALA A 442 -13.13 7.87 -16.77
CA ALA A 442 -14.14 7.65 -15.75
C ALA A 442 -15.11 6.49 -16.04
N ALA A 443 -15.57 6.35 -17.31
CA ALA A 443 -16.49 5.30 -17.70
C ALA A 443 -15.90 3.87 -17.65
N GLN A 444 -14.57 3.77 -17.63
CA GLN A 444 -13.84 2.50 -17.61
C GLN A 444 -13.46 2.07 -16.18
N MET A 445 -13.65 2.95 -15.19
CA MET A 445 -13.34 2.69 -13.79
C MET A 445 -14.61 2.33 -13.01
N SER A 446 -14.53 1.31 -12.20
CA SER A 446 -15.58 0.96 -11.24
C SER A 446 -15.70 2.00 -10.11
N VAL A 447 -16.79 1.94 -9.34
CA VAL A 447 -16.99 2.82 -8.19
C VAL A 447 -15.91 2.55 -7.13
N GLU A 448 -15.58 1.27 -6.91
CA GLU A 448 -14.58 0.83 -5.93
C GLU A 448 -13.18 1.39 -6.26
N GLU A 449 -12.78 1.39 -7.53
CA GLU A 449 -11.48 1.95 -7.97
C GLU A 449 -11.41 3.46 -7.71
N ARG A 450 -12.50 4.18 -7.97
CA ARG A 450 -12.60 5.62 -7.67
C ARG A 450 -12.62 5.90 -6.17
N VAL A 451 -13.24 5.02 -5.37
CA VAL A 451 -13.20 5.10 -3.89
C VAL A 451 -11.78 4.92 -3.39
N LEU A 452 -11.03 3.96 -3.93
CA LEU A 452 -9.65 3.76 -3.52
C LEU A 452 -8.78 4.97 -3.85
N ALA A 453 -8.93 5.56 -5.05
CA ALA A 453 -8.24 6.80 -5.44
C ALA A 453 -8.55 7.97 -4.50
N LEU A 454 -9.81 8.13 -4.11
CA LEU A 454 -10.23 9.20 -3.19
C LEU A 454 -9.67 8.96 -1.78
N ALA A 455 -9.70 7.73 -1.29
CA ALA A 455 -9.20 7.36 0.03
C ALA A 455 -7.68 7.54 0.13
N ASP A 456 -6.94 7.14 -0.90
CA ASP A 456 -5.49 7.29 -0.98
C ASP A 456 -5.09 8.77 -0.94
N VAL A 457 -5.71 9.61 -1.77
CA VAL A 457 -5.43 11.05 -1.80
C VAL A 457 -5.76 11.72 -0.46
N PHE A 458 -6.90 11.39 0.15
CA PHE A 458 -7.28 11.98 1.44
C PHE A 458 -6.29 11.59 2.53
N GLU A 459 -5.93 10.33 2.61
CA GLU A 459 -4.95 9.84 3.59
C GLU A 459 -3.59 10.51 3.35
N ALA A 460 -3.12 10.55 2.10
CA ALA A 460 -1.84 11.15 1.76
C ALA A 460 -1.72 12.64 2.09
N LEU A 461 -2.83 13.40 2.06
CA LEU A 461 -2.87 14.82 2.44
C LEU A 461 -2.91 15.02 3.96
N THR A 462 -3.55 14.11 4.70
CA THR A 462 -3.78 14.23 6.14
C THR A 462 -2.74 13.51 7.00
N ALA A 463 -1.91 12.62 6.41
CA ALA A 463 -0.88 11.88 7.12
C ALA A 463 0.16 12.82 7.76
N ALA A 464 0.36 12.66 9.08
CA ALA A 464 1.31 13.45 9.88
C ALA A 464 2.75 12.88 9.81
N ASP A 465 2.92 11.70 9.23
CA ASP A 465 4.15 10.90 9.33
C ASP A 465 5.26 11.35 8.34
N ARG A 466 5.04 12.45 7.59
CA ARG A 466 5.99 12.97 6.59
C ARG A 466 6.88 14.06 7.16
N PRO A 467 8.20 13.80 7.44
CA PRO A 467 9.09 14.77 8.10
C PRO A 467 9.40 16.01 7.25
N TYR A 468 9.16 15.97 5.94
CA TYR A 468 9.50 17.07 5.00
C TYR A 468 8.32 17.99 4.66
N LYS A 469 7.10 17.68 5.12
CA LYS A 469 5.92 18.54 4.94
C LYS A 469 5.12 18.56 6.22
N SER A 470 4.77 19.75 6.68
CA SER A 470 3.75 19.87 7.73
C SER A 470 2.45 19.22 7.25
N ALA A 471 1.90 18.33 8.08
CA ALA A 471 0.60 17.74 7.83
C ALA A 471 -0.44 18.85 7.65
N LYS A 472 -1.35 18.66 6.71
CA LYS A 472 -2.42 19.62 6.44
C LYS A 472 -3.58 19.42 7.40
N THR A 473 -4.33 20.49 7.65
CA THR A 473 -5.60 20.37 8.35
C THR A 473 -6.64 19.67 7.47
N ILE A 474 -7.74 19.24 8.08
CA ILE A 474 -8.84 18.60 7.32
C ILE A 474 -9.43 19.59 6.32
N SER A 475 -9.67 20.85 6.72
CA SER A 475 -10.23 21.86 5.82
C SER A 475 -9.32 22.13 4.61
N GLU A 476 -8.00 22.24 4.82
CA GLU A 476 -7.02 22.40 3.76
C GLU A 476 -7.01 21.19 2.82
N SER A 477 -7.06 19.98 3.37
CA SER A 477 -7.04 18.73 2.60
C SER A 477 -8.27 18.60 1.71
N LEU A 478 -9.47 18.82 2.27
CA LEU A 478 -10.72 18.79 1.50
C LEU A 478 -10.77 19.88 0.43
N MET A 479 -10.24 21.08 0.70
CA MET A 479 -10.17 22.16 -0.29
C MET A 479 -9.21 21.82 -1.45
N ILE A 480 -8.09 21.15 -1.18
CA ILE A 480 -7.19 20.65 -2.23
C ILE A 480 -7.90 19.60 -3.08
N MET A 481 -8.58 18.64 -2.46
CA MET A 481 -9.35 17.60 -3.19
C MET A 481 -10.49 18.20 -4.02
N ALA A 482 -11.16 19.26 -3.52
CA ALA A 482 -12.15 19.99 -4.29
C ALA A 482 -11.57 20.58 -5.59
N LYS A 483 -10.34 21.13 -5.54
CA LYS A 483 -9.62 21.60 -6.74
C LYS A 483 -9.23 20.44 -7.66
N MET A 484 -8.81 19.31 -7.11
CA MET A 484 -8.54 18.10 -7.91
C MET A 484 -9.79 17.60 -8.65
N CYS A 485 -10.99 17.77 -8.06
CA CYS A 485 -12.24 17.48 -8.75
C CYS A 485 -12.52 18.46 -9.91
N GLN A 486 -12.16 19.74 -9.78
CA GLN A 486 -12.23 20.71 -10.89
C GLN A 486 -11.35 20.30 -12.07
N GLU A 487 -10.17 19.76 -11.78
CA GLU A 487 -9.19 19.28 -12.75
C GLU A 487 -9.49 17.87 -13.28
N ASN A 488 -10.68 17.32 -12.99
CA ASN A 488 -11.07 15.95 -13.33
C ASN A 488 -10.05 14.88 -12.89
N HIS A 489 -9.32 15.14 -11.82
CA HIS A 489 -8.42 14.16 -11.22
C HIS A 489 -9.23 13.14 -10.39
N LEU A 490 -10.10 13.61 -9.50
CA LEU A 490 -10.98 12.78 -8.67
C LEU A 490 -12.42 12.82 -9.17
N ASP A 491 -13.18 11.77 -8.86
CA ASP A 491 -14.62 11.73 -9.12
C ASP A 491 -15.34 12.77 -8.26
N ARG A 492 -15.85 13.80 -8.93
CA ARG A 492 -16.54 14.95 -8.30
C ARG A 492 -17.76 14.53 -7.50
N THR A 493 -18.53 13.59 -8.01
CA THR A 493 -19.78 13.16 -7.37
C THR A 493 -19.50 12.36 -6.11
N LEU A 494 -18.54 11.43 -6.19
CA LEU A 494 -18.09 10.64 -5.07
C LEU A 494 -17.47 11.54 -3.97
N PHE A 495 -16.66 12.52 -4.37
CA PHE A 495 -16.07 13.47 -3.44
C PHE A 495 -17.14 14.30 -2.71
N ILE A 496 -18.13 14.84 -3.44
CA ILE A 496 -19.23 15.59 -2.82
C ILE A 496 -20.00 14.72 -1.83
N TYR A 497 -20.27 13.47 -2.19
CA TYR A 497 -20.90 12.51 -1.29
C TYR A 497 -20.07 12.28 -0.02
N PHE A 498 -18.77 12.05 -0.16
CA PHE A 498 -17.83 11.87 0.95
C PHE A 498 -17.81 13.08 1.89
N VAL A 499 -17.85 14.31 1.34
CA VAL A 499 -17.87 15.53 2.14
C VAL A 499 -19.20 15.71 2.88
N GLN A 500 -20.33 15.49 2.19
CA GLN A 500 -21.68 15.68 2.76
C GLN A 500 -22.06 14.63 3.79
N SER A 501 -21.66 13.37 3.59
CA SER A 501 -21.87 12.27 4.54
C SER A 501 -21.02 12.38 5.81
N ARG A 502 -20.01 13.28 5.83
CA ARG A 502 -19.03 13.46 6.92
C ARG A 502 -18.21 12.20 7.28
N LEU A 503 -18.11 11.23 6.39
CA LEU A 503 -17.26 10.05 6.60
C LEU A 503 -15.80 10.40 6.89
N TRP A 504 -15.32 11.53 6.33
CA TRP A 504 -14.01 12.08 6.66
C TRP A 504 -13.85 12.42 8.15
N LEU A 505 -14.93 12.84 8.84
CA LEU A 505 -14.89 13.17 10.26
C LEU A 505 -14.81 11.90 11.13
N ASP A 506 -15.60 10.88 10.80
CA ASP A 506 -15.57 9.60 11.49
C ASP A 506 -14.19 8.94 11.39
N TYR A 507 -13.56 9.04 10.22
CA TYR A 507 -12.19 8.60 10.02
C TYR A 507 -11.19 9.48 10.79
N ALA A 508 -11.33 10.80 10.72
CA ALA A 508 -10.41 11.74 11.35
C ALA A 508 -10.37 11.55 12.87
N GLN A 509 -11.50 11.33 13.52
CA GLN A 509 -11.59 11.08 14.96
C GLN A 509 -10.84 9.82 15.40
N GLN A 510 -10.64 8.85 14.51
CA GLN A 510 -9.97 7.58 14.81
C GLN A 510 -8.46 7.62 14.50
N PHE A 511 -8.03 8.38 13.48
CA PHE A 511 -6.69 8.22 12.91
C PHE A 511 -5.89 9.52 12.79
N ILE A 512 -6.52 10.69 12.92
CA ILE A 512 -5.85 11.98 12.72
C ILE A 512 -5.65 12.69 14.06
N PRO A 513 -4.47 13.30 14.28
CA PRO A 513 -4.22 14.07 15.50
C PRO A 513 -5.23 15.20 15.70
N PRO A 514 -5.71 15.45 16.93
CA PRO A 514 -6.75 16.45 17.19
C PRO A 514 -6.43 17.86 16.68
N HIS A 515 -5.17 18.27 16.66
CA HIS A 515 -4.75 19.61 16.22
C HIS A 515 -4.88 19.84 14.70
N GLN A 516 -5.10 18.77 13.91
CA GLN A 516 -5.36 18.85 12.46
C GLN A 516 -6.85 18.83 12.14
N ILE A 517 -7.71 18.48 13.12
CA ILE A 517 -9.16 18.44 12.96
C ILE A 517 -9.70 19.83 13.25
N ASP A 518 -9.87 20.62 12.20
CA ASP A 518 -10.38 21.97 12.24
C ASP A 518 -11.83 22.05 11.74
N GLU A 519 -12.43 23.25 11.81
CA GLU A 519 -13.79 23.48 11.32
C GLU A 519 -13.79 23.53 9.78
N VAL A 520 -14.68 22.74 9.16
CA VAL A 520 -14.82 22.63 7.71
C VAL A 520 -16.08 23.35 7.23
N ASP A 521 -15.92 24.34 6.36
CA ASP A 521 -17.03 24.93 5.59
C ASP A 521 -17.40 23.98 4.42
N ILE A 522 -18.34 23.05 4.71
CA ILE A 522 -18.80 22.04 3.74
C ILE A 522 -19.34 22.72 2.48
N ASP A 523 -20.08 23.81 2.61
CA ASP A 523 -20.67 24.51 1.46
C ASP A 523 -19.61 25.15 0.57
N ALA A 524 -18.58 25.72 1.14
CA ALA A 524 -17.45 26.26 0.38
C ALA A 524 -16.69 25.15 -0.36
N VAL A 525 -16.41 24.03 0.30
CA VAL A 525 -15.75 22.86 -0.33
C VAL A 525 -16.59 22.31 -1.49
N VAL A 526 -17.90 22.13 -1.29
CA VAL A 526 -18.82 21.62 -2.32
C VAL A 526 -18.96 22.61 -3.49
N ARG A 527 -19.08 23.94 -3.20
CA ARG A 527 -19.09 24.97 -4.25
C ARG A 527 -17.82 24.93 -5.08
N THR A 528 -16.66 24.81 -4.43
CA THR A 528 -15.38 24.68 -5.11
C THR A 528 -15.33 23.47 -6.00
N ALA A 529 -15.72 22.28 -5.51
CA ALA A 529 -15.72 21.06 -6.29
C ALA A 529 -16.66 21.11 -7.52
N LYS A 530 -17.77 21.85 -7.41
CA LYS A 530 -18.77 22.02 -8.51
C LYS A 530 -18.36 23.06 -9.54
N ALA A 531 -17.47 23.98 -9.22
CA ALA A 531 -17.04 25.00 -10.16
C ALA A 531 -16.32 24.33 -11.35
N ASN A 532 -16.68 24.71 -12.58
CA ASN A 532 -15.92 24.25 -13.75
C ASN A 532 -14.64 25.08 -13.86
N HIS A 533 -13.56 24.47 -14.35
CA HIS A 533 -12.40 25.23 -14.80
C HIS A 533 -12.87 26.22 -15.88
N ALA A 534 -12.68 27.53 -15.61
CA ALA A 534 -12.95 28.58 -16.57
C ALA A 534 -11.93 28.55 -17.70
#